data_b6ccaec5dae32ec9bc6bcf83377400aa
#
_entry.id   b6ccaec5dae32ec9bc6bcf83377400aa
#
_cell.length_a   1.000
_cell.length_b   1.000
_cell.length_c   1.000
_cell.angle_alpha   90.00
_cell.angle_beta   90.00
_cell.angle_gamma   90.00
#
_symmetry.space_group_name_H-M   'P 1'
#
loop_
_entity.id
_entity.type
_entity.pdbx_description
1 polymer ?
#
loop_
_entity_poly.entity_id
_entity_poly.type
_entity_poly.pdbx_seq_one_letter_code
_entity_poly.pdbx_strand_id
1 'polypeptide(L)'
;MKLAYTLMLMLLWVPALLAQEPEKPKEVWEQAEEEADRLQRVLDLEDWQVFYVDSTLKHDFPAMMAEYDKLRASKVSNTSLYIAVQDKWMDQIDATYKRIFTEKQWAAYLKSGAAKAQKARAKRKAKSEGE
;
A
#
# COMPACT_ATOMS: atom_id res chain seq x y z
N MET A 1 18.09 -31.55 -48.43
CA MET A 1 16.70 -31.48 -47.98
C MET A 1 16.49 -31.57 -46.47
N LYS A 2 17.47 -31.97 -45.66
CA LYS A 2 17.35 -32.03 -44.21
C LYS A 2 17.64 -30.70 -43.50
N LEU A 3 18.20 -29.70 -44.18
CA LEU A 3 18.51 -28.37 -43.64
C LEU A 3 17.34 -27.40 -43.70
N ALA A 4 16.31 -27.67 -44.50
CA ALA A 4 15.13 -26.78 -44.60
C ALA A 4 14.12 -26.99 -43.46
N TYR A 5 14.12 -28.17 -42.83
CA TYR A 5 13.23 -28.47 -41.69
C TYR A 5 13.77 -27.98 -40.36
N THR A 6 15.07 -27.78 -40.24
CA THR A 6 15.69 -27.28 -38.99
C THR A 6 15.56 -25.78 -38.85
N LEU A 7 15.37 -25.04 -39.94
CA LEU A 7 15.16 -23.59 -39.90
C LEU A 7 13.70 -23.20 -39.58
N MET A 8 12.76 -24.14 -39.85
CA MET A 8 11.32 -23.88 -39.58
C MET A 8 10.92 -24.14 -38.13
N LEU A 9 11.76 -24.86 -37.37
CA LEU A 9 11.47 -25.16 -35.96
C LEU A 9 12.01 -24.09 -34.99
N MET A 10 12.84 -23.16 -35.47
CA MET A 10 13.35 -22.06 -34.62
C MET A 10 12.48 -20.81 -34.63
N LEU A 11 11.45 -20.77 -35.47
CA LEU A 11 10.55 -19.60 -35.55
C LEU A 11 9.30 -19.68 -34.66
N LEU A 12 9.14 -20.78 -33.90
CA LEU A 12 7.96 -21.01 -33.05
C LEU A 12 8.20 -20.71 -31.56
N TRP A 13 9.37 -20.16 -31.19
CA TRP A 13 9.72 -19.94 -29.80
C TRP A 13 9.82 -18.46 -29.40
N VAL A 14 9.19 -17.53 -30.13
CA VAL A 14 9.28 -16.10 -29.83
C VAL A 14 7.95 -15.41 -29.54
N PRO A 15 6.93 -16.00 -28.96
CA PRO A 15 5.81 -15.16 -28.52
C PRO A 15 5.51 -15.13 -27.04
N ALA A 16 6.30 -15.81 -26.18
CA ALA A 16 5.96 -15.85 -24.77
C ALA A 16 6.32 -14.57 -24.00
N LEU A 17 7.17 -13.71 -24.57
CA LEU A 17 7.62 -12.47 -23.92
C LEU A 17 6.76 -11.24 -24.27
N LEU A 18 5.91 -11.32 -25.27
CA LEU A 18 5.04 -10.22 -25.70
C LEU A 18 3.60 -10.32 -25.16
N ALA A 19 3.29 -11.42 -24.46
CA ALA A 19 1.94 -11.68 -23.96
C ALA A 19 1.76 -11.36 -22.47
N GLN A 20 2.75 -10.77 -21.80
CA GLN A 20 2.54 -10.25 -20.45
C GLN A 20 1.97 -8.84 -20.57
N GLU A 21 0.65 -8.73 -20.46
CA GLU A 21 0.02 -7.44 -20.23
C GLU A 21 0.57 -6.86 -18.92
N PRO A 22 0.93 -5.56 -18.89
CA PRO A 22 1.30 -4.93 -17.63
C PRO A 22 0.15 -5.10 -16.64
N GLU A 23 0.46 -5.59 -15.44
CA GLU A 23 -0.53 -5.70 -14.37
C GLU A 23 -1.21 -4.34 -14.18
N LYS A 24 -2.55 -4.33 -14.23
CA LYS A 24 -3.31 -3.13 -13.91
C LYS A 24 -3.04 -2.73 -12.46
N PRO A 25 -2.87 -1.42 -12.17
CA PRO A 25 -2.78 -0.97 -10.78
C PRO A 25 -3.97 -1.51 -9.99
N LYS A 26 -3.71 -2.05 -8.80
CA LYS A 26 -4.76 -2.55 -7.92
C LYS A 26 -5.70 -1.41 -7.56
N GLU A 27 -6.99 -1.69 -7.63
CA GLU A 27 -8.01 -0.79 -7.13
C GLU A 27 -7.77 -0.50 -5.65
N VAL A 28 -8.11 0.71 -5.21
CA VAL A 28 -7.91 1.14 -3.81
C VAL A 28 -8.60 0.18 -2.82
N TRP A 29 -9.77 -0.37 -3.22
CA TRP A 29 -10.51 -1.34 -2.45
C TRP A 29 -9.78 -2.67 -2.29
N GLU A 30 -9.15 -3.14 -3.35
CA GLU A 30 -8.33 -4.36 -3.33
C GLU A 30 -7.12 -4.19 -2.41
N GLN A 31 -6.49 -3.03 -2.44
CA GLN A 31 -5.38 -2.71 -1.54
C GLN A 31 -5.82 -2.74 -0.07
N ALA A 32 -7.00 -2.20 0.23
CA ALA A 32 -7.58 -2.21 1.57
C ALA A 32 -7.87 -3.65 2.04
N GLU A 33 -8.47 -4.46 1.19
CA GLU A 33 -8.77 -5.87 1.48
C GLU A 33 -7.49 -6.68 1.72
N GLU A 34 -6.50 -6.53 0.86
CA GLU A 34 -5.21 -7.21 1.02
C GLU A 34 -4.49 -6.84 2.31
N GLU A 35 -4.51 -5.56 2.68
CA GLU A 35 -3.89 -5.12 3.92
C GLU A 35 -4.65 -5.65 5.14
N ALA A 36 -5.99 -5.65 5.12
CA ALA A 36 -6.80 -6.24 6.18
C ALA A 36 -6.51 -7.74 6.34
N ASP A 37 -6.41 -8.48 5.23
CA ASP A 37 -6.07 -9.90 5.24
C ASP A 37 -4.65 -10.14 5.77
N ARG A 38 -3.71 -9.31 5.38
CA ARG A 38 -2.34 -9.37 5.87
C ARG A 38 -2.28 -9.18 7.38
N LEU A 39 -2.94 -8.16 7.88
CA LEU A 39 -2.98 -7.86 9.31
C LEU A 39 -3.69 -8.97 10.10
N GLN A 40 -4.76 -9.54 9.54
CA GLN A 40 -5.42 -10.68 10.17
C GLN A 40 -4.44 -11.84 10.41
N ARG A 41 -3.65 -12.18 9.39
CA ARG A 41 -2.67 -13.28 9.50
C ARG A 41 -1.52 -12.96 10.45
N VAL A 42 -0.99 -11.74 10.36
CA VAL A 42 0.19 -11.33 11.12
C VAL A 42 -0.12 -11.12 12.59
N LEU A 43 -1.30 -10.60 12.89
CA LEU A 43 -1.70 -10.19 14.24
C LEU A 43 -2.71 -11.14 14.89
N ASP A 44 -3.17 -12.15 14.16
CA ASP A 44 -4.23 -13.04 14.64
C ASP A 44 -5.48 -12.27 15.08
N LEU A 45 -6.00 -11.44 14.16
CA LEU A 45 -7.16 -10.60 14.43
C LEU A 45 -8.44 -11.43 14.46
N GLU A 46 -9.35 -11.09 15.36
CA GLU A 46 -10.70 -11.59 15.36
C GLU A 46 -11.52 -10.99 14.21
N ASP A 47 -12.61 -11.64 13.81
CA ASP A 47 -13.42 -11.21 12.65
C ASP A 47 -13.93 -9.78 12.79
N TRP A 48 -14.34 -9.36 14.00
CA TRP A 48 -14.80 -7.99 14.22
C TRP A 48 -13.66 -6.96 14.05
N GLN A 49 -12.43 -7.33 14.43
CA GLN A 49 -11.26 -6.47 14.22
C GLN A 49 -10.94 -6.33 12.73
N VAL A 50 -11.01 -7.44 11.99
CA VAL A 50 -10.82 -7.43 10.52
C VAL A 50 -11.85 -6.52 9.86
N PHE A 51 -13.11 -6.61 10.28
CA PHE A 51 -14.17 -5.72 9.79
C PHE A 51 -13.84 -4.25 10.00
N TYR A 52 -13.37 -3.89 11.19
CA TYR A 52 -12.98 -2.50 11.49
C TYR A 52 -11.74 -2.05 10.70
N VAL A 53 -10.75 -2.91 10.56
CA VAL A 53 -9.56 -2.62 9.74
C VAL A 53 -9.97 -2.39 8.28
N ASP A 54 -10.72 -3.30 7.70
CA ASP A 54 -11.21 -3.22 6.32
C ASP A 54 -12.02 -1.94 6.09
N SER A 55 -12.97 -1.66 6.98
CA SER A 55 -13.81 -0.46 6.90
C SER A 55 -13.01 0.83 7.01
N THR A 56 -12.02 0.87 7.92
CA THR A 56 -11.14 2.01 8.11
C THR A 56 -10.34 2.29 6.84
N LEU A 57 -9.73 1.26 6.27
CA LEU A 57 -8.91 1.41 5.07
C LEU A 57 -9.74 1.76 3.84
N LYS A 58 -10.94 1.19 3.71
CA LYS A 58 -11.88 1.52 2.62
C LYS A 58 -12.41 2.95 2.70
N HIS A 59 -12.37 3.56 3.88
CA HIS A 59 -12.68 4.97 4.06
C HIS A 59 -11.43 5.85 3.84
N ASP A 60 -10.33 5.51 4.50
CA ASP A 60 -9.16 6.38 4.60
C ASP A 60 -8.31 6.38 3.32
N PHE A 61 -8.15 5.24 2.65
CA PHE A 61 -7.37 5.17 1.40
C PHE A 61 -7.99 6.00 0.28
N PRO A 62 -9.29 5.91 -0.02
CA PRO A 62 -9.89 6.80 -1.03
C PRO A 62 -9.80 8.27 -0.66
N ALA A 63 -9.94 8.63 0.63
CA ALA A 63 -9.81 10.00 1.10
C ALA A 63 -8.38 10.53 0.89
N MET A 64 -7.38 9.72 1.18
CA MET A 64 -5.97 10.03 0.91
C MET A 64 -5.73 10.22 -0.59
N MET A 65 -6.26 9.34 -1.42
CA MET A 65 -6.15 9.44 -2.88
C MET A 65 -6.82 10.70 -3.41
N ALA A 66 -7.97 11.10 -2.84
CA ALA A 66 -8.64 12.34 -3.22
C ALA A 66 -7.78 13.58 -2.91
N GLU A 67 -7.02 13.57 -1.81
CA GLU A 67 -6.07 14.66 -1.50
C GLU A 67 -4.90 14.67 -2.49
N TYR A 68 -4.39 13.51 -2.89
CA TYR A 68 -3.37 13.45 -3.95
C TYR A 68 -3.90 14.00 -5.27
N ASP A 69 -5.15 13.69 -5.62
CA ASP A 69 -5.77 14.18 -6.86
C ASP A 69 -5.91 15.70 -6.86
N LYS A 70 -6.23 16.30 -5.71
CA LYS A 70 -6.26 17.77 -5.56
C LYS A 70 -4.88 18.38 -5.78
N LEU A 71 -3.82 17.78 -5.23
CA LEU A 71 -2.46 18.25 -5.45
C LEU A 71 -2.07 18.14 -6.93
N ARG A 72 -2.39 17.04 -7.59
CA ARG A 72 -2.14 16.85 -9.02
C ARG A 72 -2.92 17.83 -9.87
N ALA A 73 -4.19 18.06 -9.58
CA ALA A 73 -5.05 19.03 -10.29
C ALA A 73 -4.51 20.46 -10.16
N SER A 74 -3.90 20.79 -9.04
CA SER A 74 -3.24 22.08 -8.78
C SER A 74 -1.82 22.14 -9.34
N LYS A 75 -1.39 21.13 -10.10
CA LYS A 75 -0.05 21.01 -10.70
C LYS A 75 1.09 21.09 -9.67
N VAL A 76 0.84 20.60 -8.46
CA VAL A 76 1.85 20.51 -7.41
C VAL A 76 2.77 19.35 -7.73
N SER A 77 4.07 19.61 -7.84
CA SER A 77 5.11 18.61 -8.11
C SER A 77 6.02 18.35 -6.91
N ASN A 78 5.86 19.10 -5.82
CA ASN A 78 6.69 18.95 -4.64
C ASN A 78 6.35 17.65 -3.90
N THR A 79 7.27 16.67 -3.95
CA THR A 79 7.12 15.36 -3.33
C THR A 79 6.82 15.44 -1.84
N SER A 80 7.37 16.42 -1.12
CA SER A 80 7.16 16.58 0.32
C SER A 80 5.70 16.83 0.70
N LEU A 81 4.91 17.46 -0.17
CA LEU A 81 3.49 17.68 0.06
C LEU A 81 2.68 16.37 -0.04
N TYR A 82 3.04 15.50 -0.98
CA TYR A 82 2.42 14.16 -1.09
C TYR A 82 2.80 13.28 0.11
N ILE A 83 4.05 13.34 0.57
CA ILE A 83 4.48 12.61 1.76
C ILE A 83 3.73 13.12 3.00
N ALA A 84 3.53 14.42 3.15
CA ALA A 84 2.78 14.99 4.26
C ALA A 84 1.32 14.51 4.29
N VAL A 85 0.68 14.39 3.13
CA VAL A 85 -0.67 13.81 3.02
C VAL A 85 -0.67 12.35 3.47
N GLN A 86 0.27 11.54 2.97
CA GLN A 86 0.40 10.15 3.36
C GLN A 86 0.64 10.01 4.87
N ASP A 87 1.54 10.80 5.43
CA ASP A 87 1.88 10.76 6.85
C ASP A 87 0.66 11.07 7.73
N LYS A 88 -0.11 12.08 7.35
CA LYS A 88 -1.34 12.45 8.06
C LYS A 88 -2.34 11.28 8.12
N TRP A 89 -2.59 10.64 6.98
CA TRP A 89 -3.55 9.54 6.91
C TRP A 89 -3.04 8.28 7.61
N MET A 90 -1.75 7.97 7.50
CA MET A 90 -1.15 6.84 8.21
C MET A 90 -1.16 7.03 9.72
N ASP A 91 -0.93 8.24 10.21
CA ASP A 91 -1.07 8.55 11.65
C ASP A 91 -2.51 8.34 12.13
N GLN A 92 -3.50 8.72 11.34
CA GLN A 92 -4.91 8.52 11.65
C GLN A 92 -5.28 7.03 11.65
N ILE A 93 -4.81 6.26 10.68
CA ILE A 93 -5.01 4.81 10.61
C ILE A 93 -4.39 4.14 11.84
N ASP A 94 -3.14 4.46 12.18
CA ASP A 94 -2.47 3.92 13.36
C ASP A 94 -3.21 4.26 14.66
N ALA A 95 -3.74 5.46 14.78
CA ALA A 95 -4.55 5.85 15.93
C ALA A 95 -5.83 5.01 16.04
N THR A 96 -6.46 4.68 14.92
CA THR A 96 -7.61 3.79 14.88
C THR A 96 -7.23 2.37 15.30
N TYR A 97 -6.13 1.83 14.76
CA TYR A 97 -5.63 0.50 15.11
C TYR A 97 -5.31 0.37 16.59
N LYS A 98 -4.72 1.39 17.18
CA LYS A 98 -4.40 1.40 18.60
C LYS A 98 -5.64 1.23 19.48
N ARG A 99 -6.80 1.72 19.03
CA ARG A 99 -8.07 1.59 19.76
C ARG A 99 -8.68 0.20 19.64
N ILE A 100 -8.45 -0.50 18.54
CA ILE A 100 -9.10 -1.79 18.24
C ILE A 100 -8.21 -3.00 18.50
N PHE A 101 -6.89 -2.84 18.50
CA PHE A 101 -5.95 -3.94 18.77
C PHE A 101 -5.77 -4.14 20.28
N THR A 102 -5.60 -5.40 20.68
CA THR A 102 -5.12 -5.72 22.03
C THR A 102 -3.68 -5.22 22.21
N GLU A 103 -3.20 -5.13 23.46
CA GLU A 103 -1.79 -4.76 23.72
C GLU A 103 -0.81 -5.68 23.00
N LYS A 104 -1.09 -6.98 22.99
CA LYS A 104 -0.26 -7.97 22.31
C LYS A 104 -0.25 -7.77 20.80
N GLN A 105 -1.42 -7.54 20.21
CA GLN A 105 -1.56 -7.28 18.77
C GLN A 105 -0.89 -5.95 18.39
N TRP A 106 -1.05 -4.92 19.19
CA TRP A 106 -0.39 -3.64 18.98
C TRP A 106 1.15 -3.78 19.01
N ALA A 107 1.68 -4.52 20.00
CA ALA A 107 3.11 -4.79 20.07
C ALA A 107 3.62 -5.55 18.83
N ALA A 108 2.86 -6.54 18.35
CA ALA A 108 3.19 -7.28 17.13
C ALA A 108 3.11 -6.37 15.89
N TYR A 109 2.13 -5.49 15.82
CA TYR A 109 1.99 -4.50 14.75
C TYR A 109 3.21 -3.57 14.71
N LEU A 110 3.62 -3.03 15.84
CA LEU A 110 4.82 -2.19 15.93
C LEU A 110 6.07 -2.93 15.41
N LYS A 111 6.23 -4.19 15.78
CA LYS A 111 7.37 -5.03 15.34
C LYS A 111 7.32 -5.35 13.84
N SER A 112 6.15 -5.36 13.22
CA SER A 112 5.99 -5.66 11.80
C SER A 112 6.47 -4.56 10.85
N GLY A 113 7.03 -3.48 11.37
CA GLY A 113 7.53 -2.33 10.62
C GLY A 113 6.83 -1.02 10.98
N ALA A 114 5.71 -1.07 11.69
CA ALA A 114 4.93 0.13 12.04
C ALA A 114 5.71 1.08 12.97
N ALA A 115 6.48 0.55 13.94
CA ALA A 115 7.29 1.38 14.82
C ALA A 115 8.31 2.22 14.05
N LYS A 116 8.99 1.61 13.09
CA LYS A 116 9.96 2.30 12.22
C LYS A 116 9.29 3.37 11.38
N ALA A 117 8.13 3.05 10.80
CA ALA A 117 7.35 4.00 9.99
C ALA A 117 6.84 5.16 10.83
N GLN A 118 6.33 4.92 12.04
CA GLN A 118 5.87 5.96 12.97
C GLN A 118 7.01 6.89 13.37
N LYS A 119 8.17 6.34 13.67
CA LYS A 119 9.36 7.12 14.03
C LYS A 119 9.82 8.01 12.89
N ALA A 120 9.80 7.50 11.65
CA ALA A 120 10.14 8.28 10.46
C ALA A 120 9.15 9.43 10.23
N ARG A 121 7.85 9.20 10.40
CA ARG A 121 6.83 10.24 10.30
C ARG A 121 7.00 11.32 11.37
N ALA A 122 7.22 10.92 12.61
CA ALA A 122 7.46 11.85 13.72
C ALA A 122 8.68 12.73 13.44
N LYS A 123 9.74 12.17 12.89
CA LYS A 123 10.96 12.90 12.53
C LYS A 123 10.70 13.93 11.42
N ARG A 124 9.92 13.56 10.37
CA ARG A 124 9.55 14.49 9.31
C ARG A 124 8.69 15.64 9.83
N LYS A 125 7.74 15.34 10.71
CA LYS A 125 6.88 16.34 11.34
C LYS A 125 7.68 17.33 12.17
N ALA A 126 8.58 16.85 13.03
CA ALA A 126 9.45 17.69 13.85
C ALA A 126 10.30 18.62 12.99
N LYS A 127 10.83 18.13 11.86
CA LYS A 127 11.62 18.91 10.93
C LYS A 127 10.80 20.01 10.27
N SER A 128 9.56 19.72 9.84
CA SER A 128 8.69 20.71 9.19
C SER A 128 8.19 21.80 10.16
N GLU A 129 8.01 21.45 11.44
CA GLU A 129 7.61 22.42 12.49
C GLU A 129 8.77 23.29 12.96
N GLY A 130 10.00 22.87 12.74
CA GLY A 130 11.22 23.62 13.09
C GLY A 130 11.68 24.61 12.00
N GLU A 131 11.04 24.59 10.85
CA GLU A 131 11.28 25.55 9.75
C GLU A 131 10.24 26.67 9.79
#